data_6b3991f58ae298671b34cd5a5687b85b
#
_entry.id   6b3991f58ae298671b34cd5a5687b85b
#
_cell.length_a   1.000
_cell.length_b   1.000
_cell.length_c   1.000
_cell.angle_alpha   90.00
_cell.angle_beta   90.00
_cell.angle_gamma   90.00
#
_symmetry.space_group_name_H-M   'P 1'
#
loop_
_entity.id
_entity.type
_entity.pdbx_description
1 polymer ?
#
loop_
_entity_poly.entity_id
_entity_poly.type
_entity_poly.pdbx_seq_one_letter_code
_entity_poly.pdbx_strand_id
1 'polypeptide(L)'
;MKYVLIAFLLAACGGDTALSVEQLRDPNTCAECHPQHFTQWSGSMHAYASDDPIFLALNSRGQKDTNNKLGDFCVKCHAPMAVQLGLTNGIDFDPTTLPPEARGITCYFCHNVDSVGELHNNGLILANDQTMRGGVKDPIKNSVHFSKYDAKMDSDANESEICGSCHDIVVPEAINGVPGGFAIERTFQEWQQSFFATNHSPGIHLTCSSCHMISKTDVIADAPDLNVPS
;
A
#
# COMPACT_ATOMS: atom_id res chain seq x y z
N MET A 1 45.19 5.36 18.59
CA MET A 1 44.18 5.35 17.55
C MET A 1 43.51 3.98 17.58
N LYS A 2 42.26 3.91 18.05
CA LYS A 2 41.44 2.68 18.05
C LYS A 2 40.61 2.69 16.81
N TYR A 3 40.86 1.78 15.87
CA TYR A 3 40.04 1.58 14.69
C TYR A 3 38.77 0.80 15.10
N VAL A 4 37.63 1.45 15.04
CA VAL A 4 36.31 0.78 15.13
C VAL A 4 36.05 0.20 13.75
N LEU A 5 36.17 -1.12 13.62
CA LEU A 5 35.68 -1.84 12.46
C LEU A 5 34.16 -1.88 12.54
N ILE A 6 33.49 -1.04 11.75
CA ILE A 6 32.06 -1.17 11.47
C ILE A 6 31.92 -2.31 10.48
N ALA A 7 31.51 -3.47 10.98
CA ALA A 7 31.10 -4.58 10.12
C ALA A 7 29.75 -4.20 9.48
N PHE A 8 29.76 -3.84 8.21
CA PHE A 8 28.55 -3.83 7.40
C PHE A 8 28.09 -5.29 7.28
N LEU A 9 27.01 -5.62 7.97
CA LEU A 9 26.24 -6.83 7.70
C LEU A 9 25.55 -6.64 6.34
N LEU A 10 26.17 -7.11 5.30
CA LEU A 10 25.51 -7.38 4.03
C LEU A 10 24.53 -8.54 4.30
N ALA A 11 23.27 -8.20 4.56
CA ALA A 11 22.18 -9.18 4.49
C ALA A 11 22.03 -9.53 3.00
N ALA A 12 22.76 -10.53 2.55
CA ALA A 12 22.59 -11.06 1.20
C ALA A 12 21.21 -11.68 1.09
N CYS A 13 20.55 -11.53 -0.06
CA CYS A 13 19.29 -12.20 -0.42
C CYS A 13 19.36 -13.75 -0.41
N GLY A 14 20.38 -14.34 0.18
CA GLY A 14 20.68 -15.77 0.31
C GLY A 14 20.75 -16.29 1.74
N GLY A 15 20.16 -15.59 2.74
CA GLY A 15 20.12 -16.09 4.11
C GLY A 15 19.16 -17.28 4.26
N ASP A 16 19.53 -18.29 5.07
CA ASP A 16 18.73 -19.50 5.35
C ASP A 16 17.47 -19.23 6.18
N THR A 17 17.19 -17.97 6.53
CA THR A 17 16.04 -17.57 7.38
C THR A 17 15.19 -16.52 6.68
N ALA A 18 13.89 -16.80 6.61
CA ALA A 18 12.92 -15.84 6.10
C ALA A 18 12.95 -14.52 6.90
N LEU A 19 12.73 -13.39 6.20
CA LEU A 19 12.61 -12.09 6.82
C LEU A 19 11.45 -12.06 7.81
N SER A 20 11.64 -11.38 8.94
CA SER A 20 10.57 -11.15 9.88
C SER A 20 9.51 -10.18 9.32
N VAL A 21 8.35 -10.16 9.94
CA VAL A 21 7.28 -9.21 9.58
C VAL A 21 7.77 -7.76 9.70
N GLU A 22 8.57 -7.44 10.71
CA GLU A 22 9.14 -6.10 10.92
C GLU A 22 10.09 -5.70 9.79
N GLN A 23 10.94 -6.66 9.34
CA GLN A 23 11.83 -6.42 8.20
C GLN A 23 11.05 -6.24 6.88
N LEU A 24 9.99 -7.04 6.67
CA LEU A 24 9.15 -6.93 5.47
C LEU A 24 8.34 -5.62 5.41
N ARG A 25 8.04 -5.01 6.55
CA ARG A 25 7.37 -3.70 6.59
C ARG A 25 8.25 -2.56 6.10
N ASP A 26 9.56 -2.63 6.31
CA ASP A 26 10.50 -1.60 5.84
C ASP A 26 10.69 -1.69 4.31
N PRO A 27 10.26 -0.70 3.53
CA PRO A 27 10.40 -0.72 2.09
C PRO A 27 11.86 -0.75 1.63
N ASN A 28 12.81 -0.29 2.45
CA ASN A 28 14.24 -0.36 2.13
C ASN A 28 14.74 -1.81 2.06
N THR A 29 14.16 -2.71 2.84
CA THR A 29 14.45 -4.15 2.74
C THR A 29 14.08 -4.69 1.36
N CYS A 30 12.99 -4.22 0.78
CA CYS A 30 12.55 -4.65 -0.56
C CYS A 30 13.51 -4.16 -1.65
N ALA A 31 14.14 -2.99 -1.46
CA ALA A 31 15.04 -2.37 -2.44
C ALA A 31 16.24 -3.26 -2.81
N GLU A 32 16.71 -4.10 -1.90
CA GLU A 32 17.87 -4.96 -2.11
C GLU A 32 17.64 -6.02 -3.20
N CYS A 33 16.42 -6.55 -3.26
CA CYS A 33 16.06 -7.59 -4.24
C CYS A 33 15.08 -7.08 -5.33
N HIS A 34 14.36 -6.00 -5.08
CA HIS A 34 13.39 -5.41 -6.00
C HIS A 34 13.73 -3.93 -6.33
N PRO A 35 14.96 -3.61 -6.81
CA PRO A 35 15.42 -2.23 -6.98
C PRO A 35 14.59 -1.44 -7.98
N GLN A 36 14.09 -2.08 -9.03
CA GLN A 36 13.26 -1.42 -10.04
C GLN A 36 11.90 -1.04 -9.46
N HIS A 37 11.24 -1.98 -8.75
CA HIS A 37 9.95 -1.71 -8.10
C HIS A 37 10.08 -0.64 -7.01
N PHE A 38 11.16 -0.72 -6.23
CA PHE A 38 11.45 0.30 -5.22
C PHE A 38 11.63 1.69 -5.84
N THR A 39 12.39 1.79 -6.94
CA THR A 39 12.60 3.06 -7.65
C THR A 39 11.28 3.64 -8.17
N GLN A 40 10.43 2.80 -8.77
CA GLN A 40 9.11 3.22 -9.26
C GLN A 40 8.19 3.66 -8.12
N TRP A 41 8.14 2.88 -7.04
CA TRP A 41 7.34 3.20 -5.87
C TRP A 41 7.82 4.49 -5.18
N SER A 42 9.11 4.62 -4.94
CA SER A 42 9.68 5.79 -4.23
C SER A 42 9.47 7.12 -4.96
N GLY A 43 9.30 7.08 -6.29
CA GLY A 43 8.93 8.23 -7.11
C GLY A 43 7.42 8.45 -7.25
N SER A 44 6.57 7.65 -6.61
CA SER A 44 5.13 7.70 -6.75
C SER A 44 4.46 8.56 -5.67
N MET A 45 3.21 8.99 -5.94
CA MET A 45 2.38 9.66 -4.94
C MET A 45 2.01 8.76 -3.77
N HIS A 46 2.02 7.44 -3.93
CA HIS A 46 1.79 6.52 -2.82
C HIS A 46 2.92 6.60 -1.77
N ALA A 47 4.18 6.61 -2.20
CA ALA A 47 5.30 6.81 -1.27
C ALA A 47 5.27 8.19 -0.60
N TYR A 48 4.80 9.20 -1.30
CA TYR A 48 4.76 10.60 -0.86
C TYR A 48 3.51 10.95 -0.05
N ALA A 49 2.49 10.09 -0.01
CA ALA A 49 1.15 10.41 0.47
C ALA A 49 1.12 10.98 1.90
N SER A 50 1.99 10.53 2.80
CA SER A 50 2.08 11.06 4.18
C SER A 50 2.67 12.46 4.26
N ASP A 51 3.50 12.83 3.29
CA ASP A 51 4.27 14.07 3.25
C ASP A 51 3.64 15.16 2.35
N ASP A 52 2.53 14.82 1.67
CA ASP A 52 1.82 15.74 0.80
C ASP A 52 1.33 16.99 1.58
N PRO A 53 1.79 18.20 1.22
CA PRO A 53 1.45 19.42 1.95
C PRO A 53 -0.05 19.75 1.86
N ILE A 54 -0.75 19.33 0.80
CA ILE A 54 -2.19 19.54 0.68
C ILE A 54 -2.92 18.64 1.67
N PHE A 55 -2.56 17.35 1.73
CA PHE A 55 -3.08 16.44 2.74
C PHE A 55 -2.85 16.96 4.17
N LEU A 56 -1.62 17.36 4.49
CA LEU A 56 -1.27 17.87 5.83
C LEU A 56 -2.09 19.10 6.20
N ALA A 57 -2.26 20.04 5.27
CA ALA A 57 -3.07 21.22 5.48
C ALA A 57 -4.56 20.89 5.69
N LEU A 58 -5.11 19.98 4.87
CA LEU A 58 -6.51 19.56 4.96
C LEU A 58 -6.77 18.74 6.23
N ASN A 59 -5.87 17.83 6.63
CA ASN A 59 -5.98 17.10 7.89
C ASN A 59 -5.99 18.07 9.08
N SER A 60 -5.02 18.98 9.15
CA SER A 60 -4.95 20.00 10.21
C SER A 60 -6.20 20.87 10.26
N ARG A 61 -6.71 21.28 9.10
CA ARG A 61 -7.95 22.06 9.02
C ARG A 61 -9.16 21.24 9.47
N GLY A 62 -9.29 20.00 9.02
CA GLY A 62 -10.37 19.10 9.39
C GLY A 62 -10.41 18.81 10.89
N GLN A 63 -9.25 18.61 11.53
CA GLN A 63 -9.18 18.46 13.00
C GLN A 63 -9.78 19.68 13.72
N LYS A 64 -9.41 20.88 13.29
CA LYS A 64 -9.94 22.13 13.88
C LYS A 64 -11.45 22.28 13.68
N ASP A 65 -11.91 22.08 12.45
CA ASP A 65 -13.32 22.30 12.08
C ASP A 65 -14.26 21.27 12.72
N THR A 66 -13.74 20.09 13.06
CA THR A 66 -14.52 18.99 13.69
C THR A 66 -14.27 18.85 15.18
N ASN A 67 -13.50 19.74 15.82
CA ASN A 67 -13.04 19.60 17.19
C ASN A 67 -12.38 18.21 17.43
N ASN A 68 -11.45 17.83 16.57
CA ASN A 68 -10.71 16.57 16.57
C ASN A 68 -11.57 15.30 16.36
N LYS A 69 -12.83 15.42 15.96
CA LYS A 69 -13.63 14.24 15.58
C LYS A 69 -13.18 13.58 14.30
N LEU A 70 -12.40 14.28 13.47
CA LEU A 70 -11.79 13.70 12.27
C LEU A 70 -10.87 12.52 12.64
N GLY A 71 -10.11 12.65 13.73
CA GLY A 71 -9.23 11.59 14.20
C GLY A 71 -8.24 11.14 13.11
N ASP A 72 -8.11 9.83 12.94
CA ASP A 72 -7.22 9.20 11.95
C ASP A 72 -7.84 9.05 10.54
N PHE A 73 -9.04 9.60 10.31
CA PHE A 73 -9.81 9.37 9.09
C PHE A 73 -9.02 9.61 7.79
N CYS A 74 -8.31 10.75 7.67
CA CYS A 74 -7.49 11.03 6.50
C CYS A 74 -6.20 10.17 6.50
N VAL A 75 -5.61 9.96 7.68
CA VAL A 75 -4.34 9.25 7.83
C VAL A 75 -4.46 7.77 7.46
N LYS A 76 -5.64 7.17 7.62
CA LYS A 76 -5.90 5.77 7.22
C LYS A 76 -5.54 5.47 5.76
N CYS A 77 -5.66 6.47 4.86
CA CYS A 77 -5.29 6.31 3.45
C CYS A 77 -3.89 6.86 3.16
N HIS A 78 -3.47 7.95 3.85
CA HIS A 78 -2.20 8.63 3.54
C HIS A 78 -0.98 8.07 4.28
N ALA A 79 -1.17 7.40 5.42
CA ALA A 79 -0.15 6.67 6.16
C ALA A 79 -0.78 5.46 6.89
N PRO A 80 -1.33 4.49 6.14
CA PRO A 80 -2.15 3.42 6.72
C PRO A 80 -1.39 2.58 7.74
N MET A 81 -0.10 2.31 7.51
CA MET A 81 0.71 1.57 8.48
C MET A 81 0.94 2.33 9.78
N ALA A 82 0.99 3.67 9.75
CA ALA A 82 1.09 4.47 10.98
C ALA A 82 -0.15 4.26 11.88
N VAL A 83 -1.33 4.14 11.27
CA VAL A 83 -2.58 3.83 11.99
C VAL A 83 -2.59 2.38 12.46
N GLN A 84 -2.25 1.43 11.58
CA GLN A 84 -2.21 -0.02 11.92
C GLN A 84 -1.25 -0.35 13.06
N LEU A 85 -0.13 0.36 13.14
CA LEU A 85 0.89 0.19 14.18
C LEU A 85 0.62 1.02 15.44
N GLY A 86 -0.47 1.81 15.46
CA GLY A 86 -0.82 2.66 16.60
C GLY A 86 0.16 3.81 16.85
N LEU A 87 0.88 4.25 15.82
CA LEU A 87 1.87 5.34 15.91
C LEU A 87 1.23 6.73 15.85
N THR A 88 -0.03 6.81 15.44
CA THR A 88 -0.79 8.06 15.35
C THR A 88 -2.29 7.82 15.57
N ASN A 89 -2.97 8.84 16.02
CA ASN A 89 -4.43 8.93 16.05
C ASN A 89 -4.96 10.01 15.08
N GLY A 90 -4.08 10.53 14.20
CA GLY A 90 -4.39 11.54 13.20
C GLY A 90 -4.41 12.99 13.70
N ILE A 91 -4.53 13.20 15.02
CA ILE A 91 -4.46 14.53 15.64
C ILE A 91 -2.99 14.93 15.74
N ASP A 92 -2.66 16.18 15.37
CA ASP A 92 -1.26 16.66 15.33
C ASP A 92 -0.31 15.76 14.53
N PHE A 93 -0.82 15.20 13.42
CA PHE A 93 -0.06 14.30 12.56
C PHE A 93 1.18 14.98 11.98
N ASP A 94 2.34 14.39 12.25
CA ASP A 94 3.64 14.81 11.72
C ASP A 94 4.37 13.61 11.09
N PRO A 95 4.46 13.54 9.76
CA PRO A 95 5.10 12.42 9.09
C PRO A 95 6.62 12.34 9.36
N THR A 96 7.26 13.43 9.78
CA THR A 96 8.71 13.43 10.05
C THR A 96 9.07 12.57 11.26
N THR A 97 8.11 12.28 12.12
CA THR A 97 8.29 11.43 13.32
C THR A 97 8.10 9.95 13.04
N LEU A 98 7.59 9.59 11.85
CA LEU A 98 7.29 8.21 11.49
C LEU A 98 8.54 7.47 10.97
N PRO A 99 8.71 6.19 11.32
CA PRO A 99 9.73 5.35 10.72
C PRO A 99 9.35 4.99 9.25
N PRO A 100 10.32 4.54 8.43
CA PRO A 100 10.10 4.28 6.99
C PRO A 100 8.91 3.37 6.69
N GLU A 101 8.69 2.33 7.48
CA GLU A 101 7.60 1.36 7.34
C GLU A 101 6.20 1.95 7.56
N ALA A 102 6.11 3.15 8.12
CA ALA A 102 4.85 3.82 8.45
C ALA A 102 4.58 5.07 7.59
N ARG A 103 5.49 5.43 6.67
CA ARG A 103 5.35 6.63 5.82
C ARG A 103 4.75 6.27 4.47
N GLY A 104 3.72 7.02 4.07
CA GLY A 104 3.01 6.76 2.80
C GLY A 104 2.34 5.39 2.76
N ILE A 105 2.06 4.91 1.56
CA ILE A 105 1.51 3.57 1.31
C ILE A 105 2.67 2.68 0.87
N THR A 106 3.10 1.76 1.73
CA THR A 106 4.29 0.92 1.54
C THR A 106 4.01 -0.33 0.73
N CYS A 107 5.08 -1.00 0.28
CA CYS A 107 4.99 -2.29 -0.41
C CYS A 107 4.24 -3.31 0.46
N TYR A 108 4.63 -3.43 1.72
CA TYR A 108 4.00 -4.36 2.66
C TYR A 108 2.51 -4.10 2.82
N PHE A 109 2.07 -2.84 2.91
CA PHE A 109 0.66 -2.53 3.07
C PHE A 109 -0.20 -3.15 1.98
N CYS A 110 0.15 -2.93 0.68
CA CYS A 110 -0.60 -3.50 -0.44
C CYS A 110 -0.42 -5.02 -0.55
N HIS A 111 0.82 -5.50 -0.44
CA HIS A 111 1.12 -6.93 -0.62
C HIS A 111 0.76 -7.80 0.58
N ASN A 112 0.26 -7.23 1.67
CA ASN A 112 -0.21 -7.97 2.84
C ASN A 112 -1.73 -7.89 3.06
N VAL A 113 -2.49 -7.34 2.11
CA VAL A 113 -3.95 -7.36 2.15
C VAL A 113 -4.45 -8.79 2.09
N ASP A 114 -5.22 -9.19 3.10
CA ASP A 114 -5.91 -10.48 3.17
C ASP A 114 -7.30 -10.38 2.55
N SER A 115 -8.06 -9.36 2.95
CA SER A 115 -9.43 -9.17 2.46
C SER A 115 -9.78 -7.68 2.37
N VAL A 116 -10.82 -7.40 1.58
CA VAL A 116 -11.44 -6.09 1.46
C VAL A 116 -12.77 -6.14 2.20
N GLY A 117 -12.91 -5.37 3.28
CA GLY A 117 -14.15 -5.25 4.03
C GLY A 117 -15.09 -4.25 3.37
N GLU A 118 -14.79 -2.97 3.52
CA GLU A 118 -15.56 -1.90 2.89
C GLU A 118 -14.84 -1.34 1.66
N LEU A 119 -15.61 -1.00 0.64
CA LEU A 119 -15.09 -0.46 -0.64
C LEU A 119 -14.89 1.07 -0.60
N HIS A 120 -14.76 1.62 0.60
CA HIS A 120 -14.47 3.03 0.84
C HIS A 120 -13.72 3.20 2.17
N ASN A 121 -13.12 4.37 2.38
CA ASN A 121 -12.51 4.79 3.66
C ASN A 121 -11.43 3.84 4.19
N ASN A 122 -10.70 3.16 3.31
CA ASN A 122 -9.69 2.16 3.64
C ASN A 122 -10.22 1.00 4.51
N GLY A 123 -11.14 0.23 3.94
CA GLY A 123 -11.64 -1.00 4.56
C GLY A 123 -10.72 -2.22 4.36
N LEU A 124 -9.43 -2.03 4.05
CA LEU A 124 -8.48 -3.13 3.84
C LEU A 124 -8.11 -3.81 5.17
N ILE A 125 -8.13 -5.13 5.15
CA ILE A 125 -7.75 -5.98 6.28
C ILE A 125 -6.43 -6.66 5.93
N LEU A 126 -5.40 -6.44 6.76
CA LEU A 126 -4.08 -7.02 6.56
C LEU A 126 -3.98 -8.37 7.27
N ALA A 127 -3.28 -9.32 6.65
CA ALA A 127 -2.95 -10.61 7.26
C ALA A 127 -1.91 -10.46 8.39
N ASN A 128 -1.06 -9.45 8.33
CA ASN A 128 0.04 -9.21 9.25
C ASN A 128 0.97 -10.43 9.37
N ASP A 129 1.28 -11.07 8.25
CA ASP A 129 2.12 -12.25 8.15
C ASP A 129 3.34 -12.03 7.22
N GLN A 130 4.16 -13.06 7.04
CA GLN A 130 5.35 -13.03 6.18
C GLN A 130 5.03 -13.35 4.70
N THR A 131 3.75 -13.43 4.32
CA THR A 131 3.34 -13.78 2.96
C THR A 131 3.09 -12.53 2.14
N MET A 132 3.90 -12.35 1.11
CA MET A 132 3.69 -11.29 0.12
C MET A 132 2.75 -11.81 -0.97
N ARG A 133 1.60 -11.15 -1.11
CA ARG A 133 0.56 -11.49 -2.09
C ARG A 133 0.78 -10.68 -3.36
N GLY A 134 0.58 -11.29 -4.52
CA GLY A 134 0.83 -10.64 -5.82
C GLY A 134 0.03 -11.27 -6.95
N GLY A 135 0.06 -10.63 -8.14
CA GLY A 135 -0.64 -11.08 -9.34
C GLY A 135 0.05 -12.21 -10.11
N VAL A 136 1.25 -12.63 -9.71
CA VAL A 136 1.98 -13.72 -10.38
C VAL A 136 1.34 -15.06 -10.01
N LYS A 137 0.83 -15.80 -11.03
CA LYS A 137 0.01 -17.01 -10.81
C LYS A 137 0.77 -18.20 -10.22
N ASP A 138 2.05 -18.32 -10.50
CA ASP A 138 2.92 -19.38 -9.97
C ASP A 138 4.21 -18.77 -9.43
N PRO A 139 4.14 -18.09 -8.27
CA PRO A 139 5.31 -17.41 -7.73
C PRO A 139 6.38 -18.42 -7.30
N ILE A 140 7.63 -18.12 -7.65
CA ILE A 140 8.77 -18.95 -7.25
C ILE A 140 8.88 -18.98 -5.74
N LYS A 141 8.99 -20.17 -5.20
CA LYS A 141 9.26 -20.39 -3.77
C LYS A 141 10.69 -19.99 -3.46
N ASN A 142 10.85 -19.11 -2.49
CA ASN A 142 12.17 -18.67 -2.03
C ASN A 142 12.24 -18.71 -0.49
N SER A 143 13.43 -18.56 0.06
CA SER A 143 13.67 -18.58 1.50
C SER A 143 13.54 -17.21 2.16
N VAL A 144 13.44 -16.13 1.36
CA VAL A 144 13.47 -14.75 1.87
C VAL A 144 12.12 -14.33 2.43
N HIS A 145 11.04 -14.58 1.66
CA HIS A 145 9.66 -14.37 2.11
C HIS A 145 8.73 -15.38 1.43
N PHE A 146 7.59 -15.63 2.04
CA PHE A 146 6.56 -16.43 1.38
C PHE A 146 5.88 -15.61 0.29
N SER A 147 5.63 -16.24 -0.85
CA SER A 147 4.93 -15.62 -1.99
C SER A 147 3.65 -16.39 -2.28
N LYS A 148 2.56 -15.66 -2.56
CA LYS A 148 1.25 -16.24 -2.87
C LYS A 148 0.58 -15.44 -3.98
N TYR A 149 0.06 -16.17 -4.98
CA TYR A 149 -0.87 -15.57 -5.93
C TYR A 149 -2.14 -15.11 -5.22
N ASP A 150 -2.57 -13.91 -5.54
CA ASP A 150 -3.85 -13.37 -5.09
C ASP A 150 -4.52 -12.64 -6.24
N ALA A 151 -5.73 -13.07 -6.58
CA ALA A 151 -6.50 -12.48 -7.68
C ALA A 151 -6.79 -11.00 -7.50
N LYS A 152 -6.84 -10.51 -6.25
CA LYS A 152 -6.99 -9.07 -5.95
C LYS A 152 -5.83 -8.21 -6.43
N MET A 153 -4.66 -8.82 -6.66
CA MET A 153 -3.44 -8.17 -7.15
C MET A 153 -3.15 -8.45 -8.64
N ASP A 154 -3.94 -9.31 -9.27
CA ASP A 154 -3.80 -9.65 -10.69
C ASP A 154 -4.55 -8.60 -11.53
N SER A 155 -3.83 -7.87 -12.39
CA SER A 155 -4.42 -6.81 -13.23
C SER A 155 -5.53 -7.31 -14.17
N ASP A 156 -5.51 -8.59 -14.51
CA ASP A 156 -6.48 -9.19 -15.42
C ASP A 156 -7.70 -9.78 -14.68
N ALA A 157 -7.56 -10.08 -13.41
CA ALA A 157 -8.57 -10.80 -12.62
C ALA A 157 -9.23 -9.96 -11.51
N ASN A 158 -8.63 -8.82 -11.12
CA ASN A 158 -9.14 -8.03 -10.00
C ASN A 158 -10.31 -7.12 -10.41
N GLU A 159 -11.15 -6.79 -9.43
CA GLU A 159 -12.25 -5.85 -9.55
C GLU A 159 -11.87 -4.45 -9.03
N SER A 160 -10.57 -4.15 -8.96
CA SER A 160 -10.03 -2.87 -8.48
C SER A 160 -10.40 -2.50 -7.03
N GLU A 161 -10.89 -3.44 -6.25
CA GLU A 161 -11.40 -3.21 -4.89
C GLU A 161 -10.32 -2.71 -3.92
N ILE A 162 -9.07 -3.20 -4.05
CA ILE A 162 -7.96 -2.71 -3.23
C ILE A 162 -7.75 -1.21 -3.47
N CYS A 163 -7.76 -0.77 -4.73
CA CYS A 163 -7.64 0.63 -5.09
C CYS A 163 -8.87 1.41 -4.59
N GLY A 164 -10.06 0.87 -4.87
CA GLY A 164 -11.35 1.47 -4.51
C GLY A 164 -11.51 1.70 -3.01
N SER A 165 -10.93 0.84 -2.20
CA SER A 165 -11.00 0.97 -0.75
C SER A 165 -10.45 2.31 -0.23
N CYS A 166 -9.44 2.89 -0.91
CA CYS A 166 -8.89 4.21 -0.59
C CYS A 166 -9.38 5.30 -1.56
N HIS A 167 -9.67 4.94 -2.82
CA HIS A 167 -10.13 5.86 -3.86
C HIS A 167 -11.66 5.90 -3.98
N ASP A 168 -12.33 5.83 -2.84
CA ASP A 168 -13.74 6.14 -2.62
C ASP A 168 -13.89 6.62 -1.16
N ILE A 169 -14.28 7.88 -0.97
CA ILE A 169 -14.23 8.51 0.35
C ILE A 169 -15.59 9.09 0.70
N VAL A 170 -16.17 8.57 1.76
CA VAL A 170 -17.43 9.06 2.35
C VAL A 170 -17.14 9.50 3.79
N VAL A 171 -17.16 10.80 4.04
CA VAL A 171 -16.99 11.32 5.39
C VAL A 171 -18.20 10.90 6.22
N PRO A 172 -18.04 10.14 7.32
CA PRO A 172 -19.15 9.67 8.13
C PRO A 172 -19.94 10.81 8.80
N GLU A 173 -21.22 10.61 9.01
CA GLU A 173 -22.10 11.53 9.74
C GLU A 173 -21.52 11.92 11.11
N ALA A 174 -20.90 10.98 11.81
CA ALA A 174 -20.30 11.22 13.12
C ALA A 174 -19.19 12.30 13.09
N ILE A 175 -18.54 12.49 11.93
CA ILE A 175 -17.50 13.51 11.74
C ILE A 175 -18.11 14.84 11.30
N ASN A 176 -18.98 14.83 10.27
CA ASN A 176 -19.43 16.03 9.59
C ASN A 176 -20.87 16.48 9.97
N GLY A 177 -21.62 15.62 10.67
CA GLY A 177 -23.02 15.89 11.06
C GLY A 177 -24.03 15.82 9.91
N VAL A 178 -23.62 15.38 8.70
CA VAL A 178 -24.53 15.23 7.56
C VAL A 178 -25.17 13.84 7.62
N PRO A 179 -26.51 13.73 7.69
CA PRO A 179 -27.18 12.43 7.72
C PRO A 179 -26.77 11.54 6.53
N GLY A 180 -26.33 10.33 6.83
CA GLY A 180 -25.82 9.38 5.84
C GLY A 180 -24.39 9.63 5.34
N GLY A 181 -23.71 10.64 5.90
CA GLY A 181 -22.35 11.02 5.50
C GLY A 181 -22.30 11.92 4.26
N PHE A 182 -21.09 12.25 3.82
CA PHE A 182 -20.84 13.09 2.65
C PHE A 182 -19.70 12.53 1.81
N ALA A 183 -19.98 12.19 0.56
CA ALA A 183 -18.98 11.71 -0.37
C ALA A 183 -18.11 12.86 -0.90
N ILE A 184 -16.80 12.75 -0.75
CA ILE A 184 -15.83 13.74 -1.22
C ILE A 184 -14.98 13.24 -2.39
N GLU A 185 -14.88 11.91 -2.56
CA GLU A 185 -14.26 11.27 -3.71
C GLU A 185 -15.06 10.00 -4.05
N ARG A 186 -15.29 9.77 -5.33
CA ARG A 186 -16.08 8.63 -5.84
C ARG A 186 -15.41 7.95 -7.02
N THR A 187 -14.08 8.06 -7.14
CA THR A 187 -13.31 7.54 -8.29
C THR A 187 -13.58 6.06 -8.55
N PHE A 188 -13.65 5.23 -7.50
CA PHE A 188 -13.96 3.81 -7.66
C PHE A 188 -15.39 3.58 -8.14
N GLN A 189 -16.36 4.28 -7.57
CA GLN A 189 -17.75 4.15 -7.99
C GLN A 189 -17.96 4.67 -9.43
N GLU A 190 -17.27 5.73 -9.82
CA GLU A 190 -17.29 6.24 -11.20
C GLU A 190 -16.68 5.21 -12.16
N TRP A 191 -15.57 4.56 -11.80
CA TRP A 191 -15.00 3.47 -12.58
C TRP A 191 -15.98 2.30 -12.69
N GLN A 192 -16.64 1.88 -11.61
CA GLN A 192 -17.63 0.79 -11.64
C GLN A 192 -18.79 1.08 -12.58
N GLN A 193 -19.16 2.35 -12.77
CA GLN A 193 -20.21 2.80 -13.67
C GLN A 193 -19.70 3.11 -15.08
N SER A 194 -18.40 3.06 -15.29
CA SER A 194 -17.78 3.38 -16.57
C SER A 194 -17.85 2.22 -17.57
N PHE A 195 -17.53 2.55 -18.82
CA PHE A 195 -17.36 1.57 -19.89
C PHE A 195 -16.28 0.52 -19.62
N PHE A 196 -15.33 0.81 -18.74
CA PHE A 196 -14.18 -0.05 -18.47
C PHE A 196 -14.49 -1.20 -17.51
N ALA A 197 -15.53 -1.08 -16.68
CA ALA A 197 -15.95 -2.16 -15.80
C ALA A 197 -16.71 -3.27 -16.58
N THR A 198 -16.48 -4.54 -16.24
CA THR A 198 -17.01 -5.72 -16.93
C THR A 198 -18.53 -5.76 -17.06
N ASN A 199 -19.24 -5.22 -16.07
CA ASN A 199 -20.70 -5.22 -16.04
C ASN A 199 -21.36 -4.26 -17.06
N HIS A 200 -20.60 -3.36 -17.69
CA HIS A 200 -21.11 -2.39 -18.66
C HIS A 200 -20.67 -2.66 -20.10
N SER A 201 -19.62 -3.43 -20.33
CA SER A 201 -19.12 -3.74 -21.67
C SER A 201 -18.55 -5.15 -21.73
N PRO A 202 -19.36 -6.13 -22.16
CA PRO A 202 -18.90 -7.51 -22.30
C PRO A 202 -17.65 -7.59 -23.18
N GLY A 203 -16.60 -8.22 -22.67
CA GLY A 203 -15.31 -8.38 -23.35
C GLY A 203 -14.33 -7.22 -23.19
N ILE A 204 -14.70 -6.16 -22.45
CA ILE A 204 -13.78 -5.10 -22.04
C ILE A 204 -13.76 -5.09 -20.51
N HIS A 205 -12.59 -5.36 -19.95
CA HIS A 205 -12.34 -5.22 -18.52
C HIS A 205 -10.98 -4.59 -18.33
N LEU A 206 -10.97 -3.32 -17.97
CA LEU A 206 -9.76 -2.57 -17.67
C LEU A 206 -9.84 -2.11 -16.21
N THR A 207 -8.99 -2.68 -15.40
CA THR A 207 -8.88 -2.36 -13.97
C THR A 207 -8.10 -1.07 -13.75
N CYS A 208 -8.11 -0.52 -12.55
CA CYS A 208 -7.26 0.62 -12.20
C CYS A 208 -5.79 0.30 -12.47
N SER A 209 -5.34 -0.90 -12.12
CA SER A 209 -3.95 -1.34 -12.35
C SER A 209 -3.62 -1.52 -13.84
N SER A 210 -4.58 -1.85 -14.70
CA SER A 210 -4.34 -1.95 -16.15
C SER A 210 -3.82 -0.64 -16.76
N CYS A 211 -4.20 0.51 -16.17
CA CYS A 211 -3.79 1.84 -16.64
C CYS A 211 -2.74 2.49 -15.75
N HIS A 212 -2.86 2.34 -14.43
CA HIS A 212 -2.01 3.05 -13.46
C HIS A 212 -0.80 2.25 -13.00
N MET A 213 -0.82 0.91 -13.12
CA MET A 213 0.26 -0.01 -12.71
C MET A 213 0.49 -1.06 -13.80
N ILE A 214 0.85 -0.59 -15.00
CA ILE A 214 0.96 -1.43 -16.20
C ILE A 214 1.98 -2.54 -15.97
N SER A 215 1.52 -3.79 -16.11
CA SER A 215 2.37 -4.97 -16.04
C SER A 215 3.34 -5.03 -17.22
N LYS A 216 4.57 -5.42 -16.94
CA LYS A 216 5.60 -5.71 -17.94
C LYS A 216 6.14 -7.12 -17.72
N THR A 217 6.51 -7.78 -18.81
CA THR A 217 7.33 -8.99 -18.72
C THR A 217 8.78 -8.54 -18.51
N ASP A 218 9.26 -8.65 -17.29
CA ASP A 218 10.59 -8.23 -16.89
C ASP A 218 11.05 -9.03 -15.67
N VAL A 219 12.32 -8.86 -15.28
CA VAL A 219 12.89 -9.47 -14.08
C VAL A 219 12.20 -8.84 -12.86
N ILE A 220 11.57 -9.68 -12.04
CA ILE A 220 10.84 -9.22 -10.85
C ILE A 220 11.79 -8.92 -9.69
N ALA A 221 12.88 -9.68 -9.58
CA ALA A 221 13.87 -9.52 -8.52
C ALA A 221 15.30 -9.73 -9.02
N ASP A 222 16.20 -8.84 -8.60
CA ASP A 222 17.65 -9.02 -8.74
C ASP A 222 18.15 -9.93 -7.61
N ALA A 223 18.07 -11.22 -7.80
CA ALA A 223 18.53 -12.21 -6.84
C ALA A 223 19.48 -13.19 -7.55
N PRO A 224 20.77 -12.85 -7.66
CA PRO A 224 21.74 -13.63 -8.45
C PRO A 224 21.92 -15.08 -7.96
N ASP A 225 21.58 -15.36 -6.71
CA ASP A 225 21.67 -16.69 -6.11
C ASP A 225 20.37 -17.51 -6.20
N LEU A 226 19.25 -16.88 -6.57
CA LEU A 226 18.01 -17.56 -6.89
C LEU A 226 17.97 -17.71 -8.41
N ASN A 227 18.21 -18.90 -8.96
CA ASN A 227 18.00 -19.20 -10.39
C ASN A 227 16.57 -18.86 -10.79
N VAL A 228 16.28 -17.57 -10.92
CA VAL A 228 14.97 -17.07 -11.36
C VAL A 228 14.99 -17.15 -12.87
N PRO A 229 14.15 -17.97 -13.52
CA PRO A 229 14.04 -17.97 -14.97
C PRO A 229 13.60 -16.58 -15.44
N SER A 230 14.32 -16.05 -16.40
CA SER A 230 13.97 -14.81 -17.14
C SER A 230 12.70 -15.00 -17.96
#